data_73d5400df73eeedb512ae5e2a08206cc
#
_entry.id   73d5400df73eeedb512ae5e2a08206cc
#
_cell.length_a   1.000
_cell.length_b   1.000
_cell.length_c   1.000
_cell.angle_alpha   90.00
_cell.angle_beta   90.00
_cell.angle_gamma   90.00
#
_symmetry.space_group_name_H-M   'P 1'
#
loop_
_entity.id
_entity.type
_entity.pdbx_description
1 polymer ?
#
loop_
_entity_poly.entity_id
_entity_poly.type
_entity_poly.pdbx_seq_one_letter_code
_entity_poly.pdbx_strand_id
1 'polypeptide(L)'
;MKITKVLVSCDSHGDYASMFPLVHKMWKSICDYDCIAIYVGTSLPAVLENFKNKFPDSVILYKPLPNIHTTFQAQCIRLLYPALMENETVLISDMDIVPLKKQHFVELLDSYNKENFVTYTDR
;
A
#
# COMPACT_ATOMS: atom_id res chain seq x y z
N MET A 1 6.91 -18.61 -1.89
CA MET A 1 6.51 -17.25 -2.28
C MET A 1 6.67 -16.33 -1.07
N LYS A 2 7.30 -15.19 -1.26
CA LYS A 2 7.63 -14.30 -0.15
C LYS A 2 7.07 -12.90 -0.43
N ILE A 3 6.31 -12.34 0.53
CA ILE A 3 5.83 -10.96 0.45
C ILE A 3 7.03 -10.03 0.62
N THR A 4 7.19 -9.08 -0.28
CA THR A 4 8.29 -8.10 -0.25
C THR A 4 7.80 -6.68 -0.02
N LYS A 5 6.61 -6.36 -0.49
CA LYS A 5 6.06 -5.01 -0.45
C LYS A 5 4.63 -5.00 0.07
N VAL A 6 4.27 -3.91 0.71
CA VAL A 6 2.89 -3.59 1.07
C VAL A 6 2.49 -2.34 0.30
N LEU A 7 1.32 -2.35 -0.31
CA LEU A 7 0.82 -1.25 -1.10
C LEU A 7 -0.44 -0.67 -0.47
N VAL A 8 -0.41 0.61 -0.18
CA VAL A 8 -1.54 1.39 0.33
C VAL A 8 -1.80 2.57 -0.59
N SER A 9 -3.00 3.13 -0.54
CA SER A 9 -3.35 4.28 -1.37
C SER A 9 -4.29 5.22 -0.66
N CYS A 10 -4.27 6.47 -1.05
CA CYS A 10 -5.19 7.49 -0.55
C CYS A 10 -5.28 8.65 -1.54
N ASP A 11 -6.19 9.57 -1.25
CA ASP A 11 -6.34 10.85 -1.93
C ASP A 11 -6.44 11.96 -0.88
N SER A 12 -6.96 13.13 -1.28
CA SER A 12 -7.13 14.26 -0.36
C SER A 12 -8.31 14.11 0.61
N HIS A 13 -9.17 13.12 0.43
CA HIS A 13 -10.30 12.90 1.33
C HIS A 13 -9.85 12.30 2.64
N GLY A 14 -10.39 12.80 3.75
CA GLY A 14 -9.94 12.43 5.07
C GLY A 14 -8.48 12.83 5.28
N ASP A 15 -7.91 12.39 6.38
CA ASP A 15 -6.51 12.67 6.71
C ASP A 15 -5.67 11.38 6.66
N TYR A 16 -5.92 10.55 5.66
CA TYR A 16 -5.22 9.26 5.52
C TYR A 16 -3.73 9.44 5.23
N ALA A 17 -3.36 10.48 4.48
CA ALA A 17 -1.97 10.73 4.17
C ALA A 17 -1.11 10.93 5.43
N SER A 18 -1.66 11.54 6.47
CA SER A 18 -0.95 11.75 7.74
C SER A 18 -0.66 10.47 8.50
N MET A 19 -1.36 9.38 8.19
CA MET A 19 -1.14 8.08 8.82
C MET A 19 0.07 7.35 8.23
N PHE A 20 0.50 7.70 7.03
CA PHE A 20 1.49 6.92 6.31
C PHE A 20 2.82 6.76 7.02
N PRO A 21 3.43 7.79 7.65
CA PRO A 21 4.68 7.60 8.36
C PRO A 21 4.61 6.53 9.45
N LEU A 22 3.50 6.48 10.19
CA LEU A 22 3.28 5.44 11.20
C LEU A 22 3.05 4.07 10.54
N VAL A 23 2.22 4.01 9.52
CA VAL A 23 1.89 2.76 8.81
C VAL A 23 3.13 2.15 8.18
N HIS A 24 3.95 2.97 7.52
CA HIS A 24 5.23 2.55 6.95
C HIS A 24 6.14 1.95 8.02
N LYS A 25 6.26 2.62 9.15
CA LYS A 25 7.10 2.16 10.26
C LYS A 25 6.60 0.83 10.83
N MET A 26 5.29 0.69 11.00
CA MET A 26 4.71 -0.51 11.58
C MET A 26 4.90 -1.73 10.66
N TRP A 27 4.67 -1.59 9.36
CA TRP A 27 4.92 -2.68 8.42
C TRP A 27 6.39 -3.09 8.41
N LYS A 28 7.30 -2.13 8.46
CA LYS A 28 8.73 -2.41 8.47
C LYS A 28 9.17 -3.06 9.79
N SER A 29 8.71 -2.54 10.92
CA SER A 29 9.13 -3.03 12.25
C SER A 29 8.58 -4.42 12.56
N ILE A 30 7.33 -4.70 12.19
CA ILE A 30 6.64 -5.94 12.57
C ILE A 30 6.86 -7.03 11.54
N CYS A 31 6.81 -6.71 10.26
CA CYS A 31 6.86 -7.68 9.18
C CYS A 31 8.14 -7.64 8.34
N ASP A 32 8.93 -6.57 8.45
CA ASP A 32 10.08 -6.30 7.56
C ASP A 32 9.65 -6.18 6.09
N TYR A 33 8.47 -5.61 5.87
CA TYR A 33 7.98 -5.30 4.53
C TYR A 33 8.12 -3.80 4.26
N ASP A 34 8.50 -3.46 3.04
CA ASP A 34 8.55 -2.07 2.58
C ASP A 34 7.15 -1.63 2.15
N CYS A 35 6.59 -0.64 2.84
CA CYS A 35 5.27 -0.12 2.54
C CYS A 35 5.37 1.06 1.57
N ILE A 36 4.60 1.01 0.49
CA ILE A 36 4.55 2.04 -0.54
C ILE A 36 3.16 2.66 -0.54
N ALA A 37 3.11 4.00 -0.51
CA ALA A 37 1.86 4.75 -0.64
C ALA A 37 1.71 5.30 -2.05
N ILE A 38 0.55 5.09 -2.66
CA ILE A 38 0.16 5.76 -3.89
C ILE A 38 -0.83 6.86 -3.52
N TYR A 39 -0.48 8.10 -3.81
CA TYR A 39 -1.35 9.24 -3.61
C TYR A 39 -1.96 9.69 -4.93
N VAL A 40 -3.28 9.73 -5.00
CA VAL A 40 -4.01 10.17 -6.18
C VAL A 40 -4.32 11.66 -6.06
N GLY A 41 -3.63 12.46 -6.83
CA GLY A 41 -3.77 13.92 -6.79
C GLY A 41 -2.82 14.61 -7.75
N THR A 42 -2.91 15.93 -7.81
CA THR A 42 -2.05 16.75 -8.68
C THR A 42 -0.71 17.08 -8.04
N SER A 43 -0.64 17.06 -6.73
CA SER A 43 0.61 17.28 -5.96
C SER A 43 0.52 16.55 -4.63
N LEU A 44 1.68 16.23 -4.05
CA LEU A 44 1.73 15.56 -2.75
C LEU A 44 1.43 16.55 -1.62
N PRO A 45 0.66 16.13 -0.59
CA PRO A 45 0.58 16.91 0.63
C PRO A 45 1.94 16.95 1.33
N ALA A 46 2.15 17.97 2.17
CA ALA A 46 3.45 18.22 2.80
C ALA A 46 3.99 16.99 3.57
N VAL A 47 3.12 16.27 4.27
CA VAL A 47 3.52 15.09 5.04
C VAL A 47 4.13 14.01 4.14
N LEU A 48 3.54 13.77 2.96
CA LEU A 48 4.06 12.78 2.02
C LEU A 48 5.27 13.29 1.25
N GLU A 49 5.31 14.56 0.93
CA GLU A 49 6.48 15.16 0.28
C GLU A 49 7.71 15.08 1.18
N ASN A 50 7.56 15.45 2.46
CA ASN A 50 8.64 15.35 3.44
C ASN A 50 9.07 13.89 3.64
N PHE A 51 8.13 12.98 3.68
CA PHE A 51 8.42 11.55 3.82
C PHE A 51 9.16 11.01 2.60
N LYS A 52 8.74 11.39 1.40
CA LYS A 52 9.40 11.00 0.15
C LYS A 52 10.83 11.50 0.07
N ASN A 53 11.13 12.67 0.61
CA ASN A 53 12.49 13.20 0.66
C ASN A 53 13.43 12.32 1.48
N LYS A 54 12.91 11.66 2.51
CA LYS A 54 13.67 10.72 3.34
C LYS A 54 13.71 9.31 2.74
N PHE A 55 12.62 8.89 2.14
CA PHE A 55 12.43 7.55 1.58
C PHE A 55 11.85 7.66 0.15
N PRO A 56 12.69 7.95 -0.85
CA PRO A 56 12.21 8.29 -2.22
C PRO A 56 11.33 7.23 -2.88
N ASP A 57 11.57 5.96 -2.58
CA ASP A 57 10.84 4.86 -3.22
C ASP A 57 9.54 4.49 -2.49
N SER A 58 9.19 5.20 -1.42
CA SER A 58 8.06 4.86 -0.58
C SER A 58 6.76 5.57 -0.95
N VAL A 59 6.81 6.60 -1.78
CA VAL A 59 5.64 7.41 -2.15
C VAL A 59 5.59 7.61 -3.65
N ILE A 60 4.42 7.32 -4.22
CA ILE A 60 4.16 7.49 -5.65
C ILE A 60 3.02 8.48 -5.81
N LEU A 61 3.24 9.51 -6.62
CA LEU A 61 2.20 10.44 -7.01
C LEU A 61 1.55 9.94 -8.30
N TYR A 62 0.25 9.69 -8.25
CA TYR A 62 -0.54 9.27 -9.40
C TYR A 62 -1.50 10.40 -9.78
N LYS A 63 -1.36 10.94 -11.00
CA LYS A 63 -2.25 11.99 -11.48
C LYS A 63 -3.63 11.41 -11.79
N PRO A 64 -4.71 12.02 -11.25
CA PRO A 64 -6.04 11.46 -11.44
C PRO A 64 -6.51 11.60 -12.89
N LEU A 65 -7.29 10.62 -13.33
CA LEU A 65 -8.03 10.71 -14.59
C LEU A 65 -9.18 11.72 -14.43
N PRO A 66 -9.51 12.48 -15.48
CA PRO A 66 -10.60 13.45 -15.41
C PRO A 66 -11.96 12.75 -15.29
N ASN A 67 -12.90 13.43 -14.65
CA ASN A 67 -14.30 13.01 -14.55
C ASN A 67 -14.55 11.73 -13.77
N ILE A 68 -13.56 11.26 -13.02
CA ILE A 68 -13.69 10.11 -12.12
C ILE A 68 -13.28 10.56 -10.71
N HIS A 69 -14.08 10.20 -9.72
CA HIS A 69 -13.82 10.59 -8.34
C HIS A 69 -12.47 10.04 -7.86
N THR A 70 -11.66 10.87 -7.21
CA THR A 70 -10.30 10.48 -6.80
C THR A 70 -10.29 9.39 -5.74
N THR A 71 -11.27 9.34 -4.86
CA THR A 71 -11.40 8.28 -3.85
C THR A 71 -11.57 6.92 -4.52
N PHE A 72 -12.39 6.84 -5.55
CA PHE A 72 -12.56 5.61 -6.32
C PHE A 72 -11.27 5.22 -7.03
N GLN A 73 -10.56 6.19 -7.62
CA GLN A 73 -9.28 5.92 -8.26
C GLN A 73 -8.24 5.41 -7.26
N ALA A 74 -8.20 5.95 -6.04
CA ALA A 74 -7.29 5.48 -5.00
C ALA A 74 -7.59 4.03 -4.60
N GLN A 75 -8.86 3.65 -4.53
CA GLN A 75 -9.24 2.26 -4.25
C GLN A 75 -8.84 1.31 -5.37
N CYS A 76 -8.97 1.74 -6.62
CA CYS A 76 -8.66 0.92 -7.79
C CYS A 76 -7.16 0.79 -8.04
N ILE A 77 -6.38 1.86 -7.86
CA ILE A 77 -4.98 1.86 -8.26
C ILE A 77 -4.14 0.86 -7.47
N ARG A 78 -4.43 0.67 -6.19
CA ARG A 78 -3.69 -0.32 -5.39
C ARG A 78 -3.95 -1.76 -5.85
N LEU A 79 -5.09 -2.01 -6.51
CA LEU A 79 -5.40 -3.32 -7.09
C LEU A 79 -4.72 -3.51 -8.43
N LEU A 80 -4.53 -2.45 -9.19
CA LEU A 80 -3.98 -2.51 -10.55
C LEU A 80 -2.47 -2.31 -10.60
N TYR A 81 -1.93 -1.48 -9.72
CA TYR A 81 -0.52 -1.13 -9.71
C TYR A 81 0.42 -2.34 -9.57
N PRO A 82 0.09 -3.40 -8.82
CA PRO A 82 0.95 -4.57 -8.75
C PRO A 82 1.28 -5.22 -10.09
N ALA A 83 0.46 -4.99 -11.13
CA ALA A 83 0.78 -5.46 -12.47
C ALA A 83 2.09 -4.86 -13.02
N LEU A 84 2.52 -3.73 -12.50
CA LEU A 84 3.79 -3.08 -12.85
C LEU A 84 4.96 -3.55 -11.99
N MET A 85 4.70 -4.34 -10.96
CA MET A 85 5.70 -4.83 -10.01
C MET A 85 6.02 -6.28 -10.31
N GLU A 86 6.73 -6.50 -11.41
CA GLU A 86 7.06 -7.84 -11.87
C GLU A 86 7.93 -8.59 -10.86
N ASN A 87 7.69 -9.89 -10.73
CA ASN A 87 8.45 -10.79 -9.85
C ASN A 87 8.38 -10.45 -8.35
N GLU A 88 7.39 -9.66 -7.95
CA GLU A 88 7.16 -9.34 -6.55
C GLU A 88 5.81 -9.88 -6.08
N THR A 89 5.76 -10.35 -4.84
CA THR A 89 4.51 -10.66 -4.16
C THR A 89 4.14 -9.47 -3.29
N VAL A 90 3.04 -8.82 -3.64
CA VAL A 90 2.63 -7.56 -3.04
C VAL A 90 1.39 -7.78 -2.19
N LEU A 91 1.43 -7.30 -0.96
CA LEU A 91 0.27 -7.26 -0.06
C LEU A 91 -0.44 -5.92 -0.23
N ILE A 92 -1.73 -5.97 -0.50
CA ILE A 92 -2.56 -4.76 -0.65
C ILE A 92 -3.30 -4.55 0.66
N SER A 93 -3.23 -3.33 1.20
CA SER A 93 -3.84 -2.99 2.47
C SER A 93 -4.46 -1.60 2.43
N ASP A 94 -5.33 -1.31 3.39
CA ASP A 94 -5.85 0.04 3.60
C ASP A 94 -4.84 0.88 4.40
N MET A 95 -4.88 2.20 4.20
CA MET A 95 -3.98 3.12 4.88
C MET A 95 -4.14 3.11 6.41
N ASP A 96 -5.33 2.80 6.90
CA ASP A 96 -5.66 2.80 8.34
C ASP A 96 -5.51 1.43 9.00
N ILE A 97 -4.86 0.48 8.34
CA ILE A 97 -4.61 -0.86 8.87
C ILE A 97 -3.11 -1.03 9.14
N VAL A 98 -2.80 -1.54 10.32
CA VAL A 98 -1.43 -1.89 10.71
C VAL A 98 -1.35 -3.37 11.09
N PRO A 99 -0.20 -4.03 10.85
CA PRO A 99 -0.04 -5.43 11.19
C PRO A 99 0.17 -5.63 12.69
N LEU A 100 -0.24 -6.79 13.19
CA LEU A 100 0.06 -7.21 14.54
C LEU A 100 1.11 -8.33 14.57
N LYS A 101 1.07 -9.23 13.60
CA LYS A 101 1.98 -10.36 13.50
C LYS A 101 2.31 -10.68 12.05
N LYS A 102 3.58 -10.88 11.76
CA LYS A 102 4.04 -11.33 10.44
C LYS A 102 3.49 -12.71 10.08
N GLN A 103 3.40 -13.60 11.03
CA GLN A 103 2.96 -14.99 10.81
C GLN A 103 1.58 -15.08 10.19
N HIS A 104 0.68 -14.15 10.50
CA HIS A 104 -0.65 -14.15 9.92
C HIS A 104 -0.60 -14.14 8.37
N PHE A 105 0.32 -13.36 7.80
CA PHE A 105 0.46 -13.23 6.35
C PHE A 105 1.24 -14.39 5.73
N VAL A 106 2.28 -14.84 6.40
CA VAL A 106 3.18 -15.90 5.89
C VAL A 106 2.47 -17.24 5.86
N GLU A 107 1.81 -17.64 6.95
CA GLU A 107 1.15 -18.94 7.05
C GLU A 107 0.01 -19.07 6.04
N LEU A 108 -0.81 -18.04 5.90
CA LEU A 108 -1.91 -18.09 4.96
C LEU A 108 -1.39 -18.12 3.51
N LEU A 109 -0.35 -17.36 3.22
CA LEU A 109 0.25 -17.35 1.89
C LEU A 109 0.84 -18.71 1.53
N ASP A 110 1.52 -19.37 2.46
CA ASP A 110 2.09 -20.70 2.23
C ASP A 110 1.03 -21.74 1.91
N SER A 111 -0.18 -21.58 2.46
CA SER A 111 -1.32 -22.46 2.16
C SER A 111 -1.82 -22.29 0.71
N TYR A 112 -1.53 -21.15 0.09
CA TYR A 112 -2.02 -20.77 -1.24
C TYR A 112 -0.89 -20.47 -2.22
N ASN A 113 0.24 -21.14 -2.10
CA ASN A 113 1.45 -20.85 -2.86
C ASN A 113 1.32 -21.01 -4.39
N LYS A 114 0.25 -21.61 -4.87
CA LYS A 114 -0.04 -21.79 -6.31
C LYS A 114 -1.08 -20.79 -6.82
N GLU A 115 -1.64 -19.97 -5.95
CA GLU A 115 -2.66 -19.00 -6.33
C GLU A 115 -2.01 -17.70 -6.77
N ASN A 116 -2.61 -17.05 -7.76
CA ASN A 116 -2.16 -15.74 -8.21
C ASN A 116 -2.71 -14.60 -7.34
N PHE A 117 -3.73 -14.89 -6.56
CA PHE A 117 -4.41 -13.90 -5.73
C PHE A 117 -4.96 -14.56 -4.46
N VAL A 118 -4.65 -13.97 -3.31
CA VAL A 118 -5.11 -14.47 -2.01
C VAL A 118 -5.76 -13.32 -1.24
N THR A 119 -6.89 -13.59 -0.60
CA THR A 119 -7.55 -12.60 0.27
C THR A 119 -7.43 -13.00 1.72
N TYR A 120 -7.12 -12.02 2.57
CA TYR A 120 -7.11 -12.15 4.02
C TYR A 120 -8.42 -11.57 4.55
N THR A 121 -9.47 -12.37 4.59
CA THR A 121 -10.77 -11.94 5.11
C THR A 121 -11.18 -12.81 6.29
N ASP A 122 -11.74 -12.18 7.29
CA ASP A 122 -12.40 -12.89 8.38
C ASP A 122 -13.75 -13.41 7.87
N ARG A 123 -13.98 -14.66 8.10
CA ARG A 123 -15.24 -15.30 7.76
C ARG A 123 -15.89 -15.85 9.01
#